data_3d77a7513c036928047f431291f3eb05
#
_entry.id   3d77a7513c036928047f431291f3eb05
#
_cell.length_a   1.000
_cell.length_b   1.000
_cell.length_c   1.000
_cell.angle_alpha   90.00
_cell.angle_beta   90.00
_cell.angle_gamma   90.00
#
_symmetry.space_group_name_H-M   'P 1'
#
loop_
_entity.id
_entity.type
_entity.pdbx_description
1 polymer ?
#
loop_
_entity_poly.entity_id
_entity_poly.type
_entity_poly.pdbx_seq_one_letter_code
_entity_poly.pdbx_strand_id
1 'polypeptide(L)'
;MTNNKTNTEKLITENRHLVEAVAKQYQNRGLTMEQLIEEGNKGLVKAAEHFDENKGFKFTAYAVWWIRQSILEVLAATEQGKPLPQGNELTARERGILRDIADGESLEQIAEDRRLTVERVRQIRELALRKLNRQKSTDQQ
;
A
#
# COMPACT_ATOMS: atom_id res chain seq x y z
N MET A 1 -0.29 33.32 -15.72
CA MET A 1 0.95 32.69 -15.35
C MET A 1 1.08 32.44 -13.89
N THR A 2 0.95 33.45 -13.05
CA THR A 2 0.87 33.21 -11.61
C THR A 2 -0.42 32.50 -11.23
N ASN A 3 -1.46 32.59 -12.07
CA ASN A 3 -2.78 32.03 -11.76
C ASN A 3 -2.80 30.51 -11.72
N ASN A 4 -2.03 29.82 -12.58
CA ASN A 4 -2.02 28.38 -12.60
C ASN A 4 -1.37 27.81 -11.33
N LYS A 5 -0.29 28.42 -10.87
CA LYS A 5 0.38 27.99 -9.66
C LYS A 5 -0.48 28.22 -8.43
N THR A 6 -1.17 29.36 -8.38
CA THR A 6 -2.07 29.69 -7.27
C THR A 6 -3.25 28.73 -7.22
N ASN A 7 -3.83 28.39 -8.38
CA ASN A 7 -4.93 27.42 -8.46
C ASN A 7 -4.47 26.03 -8.02
N THR A 8 -3.27 25.63 -8.42
CA THR A 8 -2.72 24.34 -8.03
C THR A 8 -2.55 24.26 -6.53
N GLU A 9 -1.96 25.29 -5.91
CA GLU A 9 -1.77 25.34 -4.47
C GLU A 9 -3.10 25.33 -3.72
N LYS A 10 -4.10 26.04 -4.24
CA LYS A 10 -5.42 26.09 -3.65
C LYS A 10 -6.11 24.73 -3.69
N LEU A 11 -6.02 24.05 -4.84
CA LEU A 11 -6.59 22.71 -5.00
C LEU A 11 -5.96 21.73 -4.01
N ILE A 12 -4.65 21.82 -3.82
CA ILE A 12 -3.94 20.96 -2.87
C ILE A 12 -4.40 21.25 -1.43
N THR A 13 -4.39 22.51 -1.06
CA THR A 13 -4.71 22.92 0.31
C THR A 13 -6.15 22.58 0.69
N GLU A 14 -7.09 22.82 -0.20
CA GLU A 14 -8.51 22.60 0.06
C GLU A 14 -8.90 21.12 0.06
N ASN A 15 -8.06 20.24 -0.49
CA ASN A 15 -8.41 18.85 -0.68
C ASN A 15 -7.49 17.87 0.08
N ARG A 16 -6.70 18.36 1.03
CA ARG A 16 -5.83 17.50 1.84
C ARG A 16 -6.60 16.45 2.61
N HIS A 17 -7.82 16.74 3.00
CA HIS A 17 -8.67 15.80 3.73
C HIS A 17 -8.95 14.53 2.91
N LEU A 18 -8.92 14.63 1.58
CA LEU A 18 -9.11 13.47 0.71
C LEU A 18 -7.95 12.47 0.85
N VAL A 19 -6.74 12.99 1.03
CA VAL A 19 -5.57 12.13 1.21
C VAL A 19 -5.73 11.27 2.46
N GLU A 20 -6.13 11.88 3.56
CA GLU A 20 -6.32 11.15 4.81
C GLU A 20 -7.43 10.11 4.69
N ALA A 21 -8.54 10.47 4.07
CA ALA A 21 -9.67 9.57 3.87
C ALA A 21 -9.27 8.34 3.04
N VAL A 22 -8.53 8.56 1.94
CA VAL A 22 -8.08 7.46 1.09
C VAL A 22 -7.02 6.63 1.80
N ALA A 23 -6.07 7.29 2.50
CA ALA A 23 -5.00 6.60 3.22
C ALA A 23 -5.56 5.62 4.25
N LYS A 24 -6.65 5.97 4.92
CA LYS A 24 -7.28 5.10 5.91
C LYS A 24 -7.72 3.76 5.32
N GLN A 25 -8.05 3.73 4.04
CA GLN A 25 -8.48 2.50 3.37
C GLN A 25 -7.33 1.51 3.16
N TYR A 26 -6.09 1.97 3.28
CA TYR A 26 -4.91 1.16 2.97
C TYR A 26 -4.02 0.91 4.19
N GLN A 27 -4.55 1.12 5.38
CA GLN A 27 -3.83 0.84 6.62
C GLN A 27 -3.54 -0.64 6.78
N ASN A 28 -2.49 -0.94 7.53
CA ASN A 28 -2.12 -2.31 7.91
C ASN A 28 -1.66 -3.19 6.73
N ARG A 29 -1.09 -2.57 5.71
CA ARG A 29 -0.62 -3.27 4.52
C ARG A 29 0.87 -3.10 4.26
N GLY A 30 1.60 -2.65 5.27
CA GLY A 30 3.05 -2.53 5.16
C GLY A 30 3.60 -1.12 5.21
N LEU A 31 2.73 -0.10 5.11
CA LEU A 31 3.12 1.30 5.25
C LEU A 31 2.45 1.89 6.48
N THR A 32 3.16 2.80 7.15
CA THR A 32 2.58 3.55 8.27
C THR A 32 1.58 4.56 7.73
N MET A 33 0.70 5.06 8.61
CA MET A 33 -0.24 6.11 8.21
C MET A 33 0.48 7.34 7.69
N GLU A 34 1.60 7.71 8.31
CA GLU A 34 2.41 8.85 7.84
C GLU A 34 2.94 8.62 6.44
N GLN A 35 3.42 7.42 6.14
CA GLN A 35 3.92 7.08 4.81
C GLN A 35 2.79 7.10 3.78
N LEU A 36 1.62 6.57 4.15
CA LEU A 36 0.46 6.59 3.26
C LEU A 36 0.02 8.02 2.93
N ILE A 37 -0.01 8.90 3.93
CA ILE A 37 -0.37 10.30 3.73
C ILE A 37 0.67 11.00 2.85
N GLU A 38 1.96 10.74 3.09
CA GLU A 38 3.03 11.33 2.29
C GLU A 38 2.89 10.94 0.82
N GLU A 39 2.66 9.66 0.55
CA GLU A 39 2.48 9.19 -0.82
C GLU A 39 1.18 9.69 -1.44
N GLY A 40 0.12 9.74 -0.65
CA GLY A 40 -1.15 10.29 -1.10
C GLY A 40 -1.03 11.76 -1.47
N ASN A 41 -0.25 12.53 -0.71
CA ASN A 41 -0.01 13.94 -1.01
C ASN A 41 0.67 14.11 -2.37
N LYS A 42 1.60 13.22 -2.71
CA LYS A 42 2.24 13.25 -4.03
C LYS A 42 1.21 13.06 -5.13
N GLY A 43 0.25 12.16 -4.90
CA GLY A 43 -0.84 11.94 -5.85
C GLY A 43 -1.74 13.16 -5.97
N LEU A 44 -2.05 13.81 -4.86
CA LEU A 44 -2.86 15.02 -4.86
C LEU A 44 -2.17 16.14 -5.65
N VAL A 45 -0.86 16.29 -5.48
CA VAL A 45 -0.08 17.29 -6.24
C VAL A 45 -0.17 17.00 -7.73
N LYS A 46 0.01 15.76 -8.13
CA LYS A 46 -0.11 15.37 -9.54
C LYS A 46 -1.49 15.66 -10.09
N ALA A 47 -2.53 15.37 -9.31
CA ALA A 47 -3.90 15.66 -9.71
C ALA A 47 -4.09 17.16 -9.95
N ALA A 48 -3.59 17.98 -9.03
CA ALA A 48 -3.73 19.43 -9.14
C ALA A 48 -3.00 19.97 -10.37
N GLU A 49 -1.82 19.42 -10.67
CA GLU A 49 -1.01 19.84 -11.82
C GLU A 49 -1.61 19.44 -13.16
N HIS A 50 -2.32 18.31 -13.20
CA HIS A 50 -2.85 17.74 -14.45
C HIS A 50 -4.35 17.98 -14.64
N PHE A 51 -5.01 18.62 -13.67
CA PHE A 51 -6.45 18.83 -13.73
C PHE A 51 -6.83 19.83 -14.84
N ASP A 52 -7.84 19.48 -15.60
CA ASP A 52 -8.39 20.31 -16.65
C ASP A 52 -9.90 20.44 -16.43
N GLU A 53 -10.34 21.64 -16.05
CA GLU A 53 -11.73 21.96 -15.80
C GLU A 53 -12.63 21.73 -17.02
N ASN A 54 -12.04 21.81 -18.21
CA ASN A 54 -12.78 21.70 -19.46
C ASN A 54 -13.20 20.28 -19.80
N LYS A 55 -12.71 19.29 -19.06
CA LYS A 55 -13.04 17.89 -19.35
C LYS A 55 -14.29 17.40 -18.64
N GLY A 56 -14.96 18.25 -17.88
CA GLY A 56 -16.30 17.98 -17.37
C GLY A 56 -16.42 17.11 -16.13
N PHE A 57 -15.33 16.75 -15.49
CA PHE A 57 -15.39 16.01 -14.22
C PHE A 57 -14.91 16.88 -13.06
N LYS A 58 -15.36 16.50 -11.86
CA LYS A 58 -15.01 17.24 -10.64
C LYS A 58 -13.60 16.91 -10.18
N PHE A 59 -12.91 17.92 -9.64
CA PHE A 59 -11.56 17.72 -9.14
C PHE A 59 -11.51 16.65 -8.05
N THR A 60 -12.51 16.59 -7.17
CA THR A 60 -12.55 15.61 -6.08
C THR A 60 -12.40 14.18 -6.58
N ALA A 61 -13.19 13.82 -7.59
CA ALA A 61 -13.13 12.47 -8.17
C ALA A 61 -11.79 12.20 -8.83
N TYR A 62 -11.27 13.19 -9.54
CA TYR A 62 -9.99 13.10 -10.22
C TYR A 62 -8.84 12.92 -9.20
N ALA A 63 -8.88 13.71 -8.12
CA ALA A 63 -7.86 13.67 -7.07
C ALA A 63 -7.85 12.33 -6.35
N VAL A 64 -9.03 11.80 -6.01
CA VAL A 64 -9.13 10.50 -5.34
C VAL A 64 -8.46 9.41 -6.17
N TRP A 65 -8.67 9.43 -7.49
CA TRP A 65 -8.03 8.47 -8.38
C TRP A 65 -6.50 8.57 -8.31
N TRP A 66 -5.96 9.79 -8.42
CA TRP A 66 -4.51 10.01 -8.36
C TRP A 66 -3.90 9.63 -7.01
N ILE A 67 -4.60 9.99 -5.93
CA ILE A 67 -4.15 9.65 -4.57
C ILE A 67 -4.08 8.13 -4.41
N ARG A 68 -5.13 7.44 -4.85
CA ARG A 68 -5.18 5.98 -4.78
C ARG A 68 -4.07 5.34 -5.59
N GLN A 69 -3.84 5.82 -6.81
CA GLN A 69 -2.80 5.28 -7.67
C GLN A 69 -1.41 5.45 -7.06
N SER A 70 -1.12 6.62 -6.49
CA SER A 70 0.16 6.88 -5.85
C SER A 70 0.39 5.93 -4.67
N ILE A 71 -0.61 5.74 -3.84
CA ILE A 71 -0.52 4.83 -2.70
C ILE A 71 -0.35 3.38 -3.16
N LEU A 72 -1.13 2.95 -4.15
CA LEU A 72 -1.06 1.59 -4.67
C LEU A 72 0.29 1.28 -5.30
N GLU A 73 0.89 2.24 -6.00
CA GLU A 73 2.22 2.06 -6.59
C GLU A 73 3.28 1.78 -5.52
N VAL A 74 3.24 2.54 -4.43
CA VAL A 74 4.21 2.36 -3.34
C VAL A 74 3.95 1.06 -2.59
N LEU A 75 2.68 0.71 -2.36
CA LEU A 75 2.34 -0.56 -1.73
C LEU A 75 2.81 -1.73 -2.56
N ALA A 76 2.59 -1.68 -3.87
CA ALA A 76 3.04 -2.74 -4.77
C ALA A 76 4.55 -2.86 -4.76
N ALA A 77 5.27 -1.74 -4.80
CA ALA A 77 6.73 -1.74 -4.74
C ALA A 77 7.22 -2.28 -3.40
N THR A 78 6.58 -1.89 -2.31
CA THR A 78 6.94 -2.35 -0.97
C THR A 78 6.72 -3.84 -0.81
N GLU A 79 5.60 -4.34 -1.31
CA GLU A 79 5.22 -5.74 -1.11
C GLU A 79 5.83 -6.69 -2.12
N GLN A 80 6.11 -6.22 -3.33
CA GLN A 80 6.57 -7.08 -4.41
C GLN A 80 7.96 -6.72 -4.94
N GLY A 81 8.41 -5.49 -4.72
CA GLY A 81 9.67 -5.00 -5.25
C GLY A 81 10.83 -4.96 -4.26
N LYS A 82 10.54 -4.88 -2.97
CA LYS A 82 11.59 -4.82 -1.95
C LYS A 82 11.94 -6.21 -1.44
N PRO A 83 13.19 -6.41 -1.02
CA PRO A 83 13.55 -7.67 -0.36
C PRO A 83 12.66 -7.93 0.85
N LEU A 84 12.32 -9.18 1.07
CA LEU A 84 11.55 -9.56 2.25
C LEU A 84 12.42 -9.42 3.50
N PRO A 85 11.82 -9.14 4.66
CA PRO A 85 12.59 -9.02 5.91
C PRO A 85 13.42 -10.29 6.17
N GLN A 86 14.68 -10.09 6.55
CA GLN A 86 15.62 -11.19 6.73
C GLN A 86 15.75 -11.65 8.18
N GLY A 87 15.05 -11.03 9.10
CA GLY A 87 15.10 -11.42 10.51
C GLY A 87 14.54 -12.82 10.74
N ASN A 88 14.82 -13.39 11.91
CA ASN A 88 14.31 -14.71 12.26
C ASN A 88 12.90 -14.68 12.81
N GLU A 89 12.45 -13.52 13.26
CA GLU A 89 11.10 -13.39 13.78
C GLU A 89 10.08 -13.19 12.66
N LEU A 90 8.92 -13.80 12.81
CA LEU A 90 7.84 -13.63 11.87
C LEU A 90 7.25 -12.23 11.99
N THR A 91 7.02 -11.58 10.86
CA THR A 91 6.27 -10.33 10.84
C THR A 91 4.79 -10.62 11.07
N ALA A 92 4.02 -9.59 11.39
CA ALA A 92 2.58 -9.73 11.57
C ALA A 92 1.93 -10.27 10.29
N ARG A 93 2.39 -9.81 9.12
CA ARG A 93 1.87 -10.28 7.83
C ARG A 93 2.16 -11.76 7.63
N GLU A 94 3.38 -12.18 7.93
CA GLU A 94 3.76 -13.58 7.81
C GLU A 94 2.92 -14.47 8.70
N ARG A 95 2.73 -14.06 9.95
CA ARG A 95 1.87 -14.80 10.89
C ARG A 95 0.43 -14.88 10.40
N GLY A 96 -0.09 -13.77 9.87
CA GLY A 96 -1.44 -13.72 9.35
C GLY A 96 -1.65 -14.65 8.17
N ILE A 97 -0.70 -14.67 7.24
CA ILE A 97 -0.78 -15.53 6.06
C ILE A 97 -0.69 -16.99 6.47
N LEU A 98 0.22 -17.35 7.38
CA LEU A 98 0.32 -18.72 7.86
C LEU A 98 -0.96 -19.16 8.57
N ARG A 99 -1.59 -18.25 9.33
CA ARG A 99 -2.86 -18.54 9.98
C ARG A 99 -3.97 -18.81 8.97
N ASP A 100 -4.04 -17.97 7.93
CA ASP A 100 -5.04 -18.13 6.87
C ASP A 100 -4.89 -19.48 6.18
N ILE A 101 -3.65 -19.89 5.92
CA ILE A 101 -3.36 -21.19 5.32
C ILE A 101 -3.79 -22.31 6.27
N ALA A 102 -3.50 -22.17 7.55
CA ALA A 102 -3.86 -23.17 8.56
C ALA A 102 -5.38 -23.30 8.69
N ASP A 103 -6.11 -22.18 8.47
CA ASP A 103 -7.57 -22.16 8.50
C ASP A 103 -8.19 -22.75 7.22
N GLY A 104 -7.38 -23.13 6.24
CA GLY A 104 -7.84 -23.77 5.03
C GLY A 104 -8.09 -22.85 3.86
N GLU A 105 -7.70 -21.59 3.95
CA GLU A 105 -7.86 -20.66 2.83
C GLU A 105 -6.87 -20.96 1.71
N SER A 106 -7.34 -20.81 0.47
CA SER A 106 -6.49 -21.00 -0.70
C SER A 106 -5.55 -19.81 -0.86
N LEU A 107 -4.44 -20.00 -1.57
CA LEU A 107 -3.51 -18.93 -1.87
C LEU A 107 -4.20 -17.82 -2.68
N GLU A 108 -5.10 -18.18 -3.57
CA GLU A 108 -5.88 -17.26 -4.39
C GLU A 108 -6.77 -16.38 -3.51
N GLN A 109 -7.44 -16.97 -2.52
CA GLN A 109 -8.29 -16.22 -1.61
C GLN A 109 -7.49 -15.28 -0.74
N ILE A 110 -6.36 -15.76 -0.22
CA ILE A 110 -5.47 -14.93 0.61
C ILE A 110 -4.94 -13.75 -0.20
N ALA A 111 -4.53 -14.00 -1.44
CA ALA A 111 -4.03 -12.95 -2.32
C ALA A 111 -5.08 -11.87 -2.56
N GLU A 112 -6.32 -12.30 -2.82
CA GLU A 112 -7.42 -11.38 -3.05
C GLU A 112 -7.71 -10.54 -1.80
N ASP A 113 -7.83 -11.19 -0.64
CA ASP A 113 -8.15 -10.52 0.62
C ASP A 113 -7.07 -9.53 1.04
N ARG A 114 -5.81 -9.85 0.75
CA ARG A 114 -4.67 -9.01 1.15
C ARG A 114 -4.17 -8.12 0.03
N ARG A 115 -4.82 -8.18 -1.13
CA ARG A 115 -4.45 -7.40 -2.33
C ARG A 115 -3.01 -7.63 -2.74
N LEU A 116 -2.62 -8.89 -2.72
CA LEU A 116 -1.31 -9.34 -3.18
C LEU A 116 -1.52 -10.23 -4.41
N THR A 117 -0.43 -10.51 -5.12
CA THR A 117 -0.46 -11.54 -6.14
C THR A 117 -0.32 -12.90 -5.47
N VAL A 118 -0.80 -13.94 -6.12
CA VAL A 118 -0.64 -15.32 -5.62
C VAL A 118 0.85 -15.63 -5.45
N GLU A 119 1.67 -15.20 -6.41
CA GLU A 119 3.11 -15.40 -6.35
C GLU A 119 3.73 -14.74 -5.11
N ARG A 120 3.28 -13.53 -4.79
CA ARG A 120 3.78 -12.83 -3.60
C ARG A 120 3.39 -13.55 -2.32
N VAL A 121 2.15 -14.05 -2.25
CA VAL A 121 1.70 -14.85 -1.08
C VAL A 121 2.58 -16.09 -0.94
N ARG A 122 2.89 -16.75 -2.05
CA ARG A 122 3.74 -17.93 -2.05
C ARG A 122 5.15 -17.61 -1.51
N GLN A 123 5.73 -16.50 -1.98
CA GLN A 123 7.05 -16.07 -1.51
C GLN A 123 7.06 -15.78 -0.02
N ILE A 124 6.03 -15.09 0.46
CA ILE A 124 5.92 -14.76 1.89
C ILE A 124 5.76 -16.05 2.70
N ARG A 125 4.94 -16.97 2.24
CA ARG A 125 4.75 -18.27 2.90
C ARG A 125 6.08 -19.02 3.02
N GLU A 126 6.82 -19.10 1.93
CA GLU A 126 8.10 -19.80 1.92
C GLU A 126 9.10 -19.18 2.87
N LEU A 127 9.19 -17.86 2.89
CA LEU A 127 10.09 -17.17 3.81
C LEU A 127 9.68 -17.42 5.26
N ALA A 128 8.38 -17.33 5.54
CA ALA A 128 7.85 -17.58 6.88
C ALA A 128 8.18 -18.99 7.36
N LEU A 129 8.03 -19.99 6.50
CA LEU A 129 8.35 -21.37 6.83
C LEU A 129 9.83 -21.56 7.07
N ARG A 130 10.70 -20.91 6.29
CA ARG A 130 12.15 -20.95 6.53
C ARG A 130 12.52 -20.35 7.87
N LYS A 131 11.88 -19.24 8.24
CA LYS A 131 12.11 -18.61 9.56
C LYS A 131 11.73 -19.55 10.69
N LEU A 132 10.60 -20.24 10.58
CA LEU A 132 10.18 -21.22 11.57
C LEU A 132 11.16 -22.38 11.68
N ASN A 133 11.67 -22.88 10.55
CA ASN A 133 12.66 -23.96 10.55
C ASN A 133 13.96 -23.53 11.18
N ARG A 134 14.39 -22.29 10.97
CA ARG A 134 15.59 -21.75 11.60
C ARG A 134 15.44 -21.69 13.13
N GLN A 135 14.25 -21.25 13.59
CA GLN A 135 13.98 -21.20 15.03
C GLN A 135 14.05 -22.59 15.66
N LYS A 136 13.48 -23.59 14.99
CA LYS A 136 13.55 -24.98 15.48
C LYS A 136 15.00 -25.47 15.57
N SER A 137 15.80 -25.16 14.55
CA SER A 137 17.22 -25.58 14.54
C SER A 137 17.99 -24.91 15.66
N THR A 138 17.70 -23.64 15.94
CA THR A 138 18.35 -22.92 17.04
C THR A 138 17.92 -23.46 18.39
N ASP A 139 16.65 -23.78 18.55
CA ASP A 139 16.09 -24.29 19.79
C ASP A 139 16.61 -25.71 20.14
N GLN A 140 17.03 -26.45 19.12
CA GLN A 140 17.55 -27.80 19.33
C GLN A 140 19.05 -27.85 19.70
N GLN A 141 19.70 -26.71 19.65
CA GLN A 141 21.10 -26.57 20.03
C GLN A 141 21.23 -26.03 21.46
#